data_e0b85d04c254ace8cb1df1deebbeee47
#
_entry.id   e0b85d04c254ace8cb1df1deebbeee47
#
_cell.length_a   1.000
_cell.length_b   1.000
_cell.length_c   1.000
_cell.angle_alpha   90.00
_cell.angle_beta   90.00
_cell.angle_gamma   90.00
#
_symmetry.space_group_name_H-M   'P 1'
#
loop_
_entity.id
_entity.type
_entity.pdbx_description
1 polymer ?
#
loop_
_entity_poly.entity_id
_entity_poly.type
_entity_poly.pdbx_seq_one_letter_code
_entity_poly.pdbx_strand_id
1 'polypeptide(L)'
;MSKERVKVQGYVLLDVDVVALNNAGKDTMSNFDNAVKTKSIYKNGNNYVYVSGQAWRFWWREALQKNIGWTLSPVIRDKNIAFTNADPLTYPDDDIFGYMRAATEEYEEKGKKKSRNITVTRVSPLKNSVLVSVASVRPVSNWSSMARQDGDSVPYARQEYSAIMKGMFSLDVDMVGTFSDYNRSGYKNISETLREKAINEGASEIADPFGTGKLVRLPLAIRQKRIADTLLALKNISGGAMQTNNMGDVTPKFIVLASMNTGNHPFSHISTSRGDRDEQAILNINGLREVLDEYKENFIGKVFIGRRSGFFDNYDKELKELAEKYNDLIEYLPINAAIDKYTEQLKSQI
;
A
#
# COMPACT_ATOMS: atom_id res chain seq x y z
N MET A 1 -8.67 -25.25 18.42
CA MET A 1 -8.76 -23.78 18.38
C MET A 1 -8.52 -23.34 16.95
N SER A 2 -9.41 -22.58 16.33
CA SER A 2 -9.14 -22.00 15.02
C SER A 2 -7.96 -21.03 15.18
N LYS A 3 -6.92 -21.18 14.36
CA LYS A 3 -5.79 -20.25 14.35
C LYS A 3 -6.35 -18.83 14.16
N GLU A 4 -5.98 -17.90 15.05
CA GLU A 4 -6.37 -16.51 14.91
C GLU A 4 -5.88 -15.96 13.57
N ARG A 5 -6.75 -15.20 12.90
CA ARG A 5 -6.39 -14.57 11.63
C ARG A 5 -5.58 -13.33 11.88
N VAL A 6 -4.43 -13.28 11.27
CA VAL A 6 -3.53 -12.13 11.40
C VAL A 6 -3.71 -11.17 10.24
N LYS A 7 -3.98 -9.91 10.58
CA LYS A 7 -3.97 -8.79 9.63
C LYS A 7 -3.00 -7.74 10.11
N VAL A 8 -2.08 -7.38 9.25
CA VAL A 8 -1.23 -6.22 9.46
C VAL A 8 -2.08 -4.97 9.23
N GLN A 9 -2.04 -4.04 10.17
CA GLN A 9 -2.59 -2.70 10.03
C GLN A 9 -1.45 -1.70 10.10
N GLY A 10 -1.27 -0.93 9.05
CA GLY A 10 -0.20 0.05 8.95
C GLY A 10 -0.72 1.45 8.69
N TYR A 11 -0.23 2.41 9.45
CA TYR A 11 -0.50 3.82 9.29
C TYR A 11 0.80 4.56 9.04
N VAL A 12 0.83 5.46 8.06
CA VAL A 12 2.03 6.24 7.71
C VAL A 12 1.72 7.73 7.60
N LEU A 13 2.70 8.55 7.99
CA LEU A 13 2.76 9.96 7.64
C LEU A 13 3.99 10.19 6.77
N LEU A 14 3.80 10.91 5.69
CA LEU A 14 4.83 11.42 4.80
C LEU A 14 4.91 12.93 5.00
N ASP A 15 6.11 13.48 4.93
CA ASP A 15 6.35 14.93 4.93
C ASP A 15 6.94 15.27 3.57
N VAL A 16 6.16 15.94 2.74
CA VAL A 16 6.55 16.28 1.37
C VAL A 16 6.62 17.78 1.20
N ASP A 17 7.68 18.23 0.53
CA ASP A 17 7.97 19.64 0.34
C ASP A 17 8.18 19.96 -1.14
N VAL A 18 7.52 21.00 -1.60
CA VAL A 18 7.54 21.50 -2.99
C VAL A 18 7.40 20.38 -4.04
N VAL A 19 6.28 19.69 -4.02
CA VAL A 19 6.04 18.52 -4.89
C VAL A 19 4.77 18.63 -5.73
N ALA A 20 4.71 17.85 -6.80
CA ALA A 20 3.54 17.62 -7.65
C ALA A 20 3.31 16.10 -7.82
N LEU A 21 3.07 15.38 -6.73
CA LEU A 21 3.14 13.91 -6.68
C LEU A 21 2.17 13.20 -7.62
N ASN A 22 0.97 13.75 -7.84
CA ASN A 22 -0.04 13.08 -8.64
C ASN A 22 -0.88 14.08 -9.45
N ASN A 23 -0.72 14.05 -10.75
CA ASN A 23 -1.38 14.97 -11.67
C ASN A 23 -2.85 14.60 -11.90
N ALA A 24 -3.71 15.63 -12.02
CA ALA A 24 -5.13 15.51 -12.38
C ALA A 24 -5.41 15.75 -13.86
N GLY A 25 -4.40 16.02 -14.67
CA GLY A 25 -4.51 16.39 -16.07
C GLY A 25 -4.39 17.90 -16.32
N LYS A 26 -4.83 18.36 -17.50
CA LYS A 26 -4.75 19.76 -17.91
C LYS A 26 -5.56 20.65 -16.97
N ASP A 27 -4.98 21.79 -16.59
CA ASP A 27 -5.71 22.85 -15.89
C ASP A 27 -6.49 23.69 -16.90
N THR A 28 -7.79 23.42 -17.02
CA THR A 28 -8.69 24.14 -17.92
C THR A 28 -9.03 25.56 -17.46
N MET A 29 -8.65 25.93 -16.24
CA MET A 29 -8.86 27.28 -15.71
C MET A 29 -7.61 28.16 -15.83
N SER A 30 -6.50 27.58 -16.27
CA SER A 30 -5.27 28.33 -16.53
C SER A 30 -5.30 28.97 -17.92
N ASN A 31 -4.71 30.17 -18.01
CA ASN A 31 -4.48 30.85 -19.28
C ASN A 31 -3.35 30.22 -20.12
N PHE A 32 -2.65 29.19 -19.58
CA PHE A 32 -1.57 28.49 -20.27
C PHE A 32 -2.05 27.14 -20.79
N ASP A 33 -1.76 26.86 -22.05
CA ASP A 33 -2.14 25.59 -22.69
C ASP A 33 -1.50 24.37 -22.04
N ASN A 34 -0.31 24.53 -21.46
CA ASN A 34 0.48 23.49 -20.83
C ASN A 34 0.40 23.51 -19.29
N ALA A 35 -0.72 23.94 -18.72
CA ALA A 35 -0.94 23.94 -17.29
C ALA A 35 -1.45 22.58 -16.79
N VAL A 36 -0.86 22.07 -15.69
CA VAL A 36 -1.22 20.79 -15.07
C VAL A 36 -1.62 21.00 -13.61
N LYS A 37 -2.79 20.46 -13.23
CA LYS A 37 -3.28 20.43 -11.84
C LYS A 37 -2.76 19.24 -11.07
N THR A 38 -2.59 19.43 -9.77
CA THR A 38 -2.45 18.33 -8.82
C THR A 38 -3.82 17.74 -8.47
N LYS A 39 -3.84 16.44 -8.12
CA LYS A 39 -5.08 15.81 -7.62
C LYS A 39 -5.44 16.33 -6.25
N SER A 40 -6.69 16.76 -6.12
CA SER A 40 -7.23 17.24 -4.86
C SER A 40 -8.70 16.83 -4.68
N ILE A 41 -9.14 16.88 -3.44
CA ILE A 41 -10.51 16.58 -3.01
C ILE A 41 -10.98 17.69 -2.07
N TYR A 42 -12.26 18.03 -2.14
CA TYR A 42 -12.88 19.01 -1.26
C TYR A 42 -13.58 18.31 -0.09
N LYS A 43 -13.35 18.81 1.11
CA LYS A 43 -14.01 18.38 2.33
C LYS A 43 -14.28 19.61 3.19
N ASN A 44 -15.52 19.80 3.63
CA ASN A 44 -15.97 20.96 4.45
C ASN A 44 -15.56 22.32 3.82
N GLY A 45 -15.65 22.45 2.48
CA GLY A 45 -15.27 23.67 1.77
C GLY A 45 -13.76 23.92 1.63
N ASN A 46 -12.92 23.04 2.12
CA ASN A 46 -11.45 23.15 2.04
C ASN A 46 -10.86 22.12 1.09
N ASN A 47 -9.72 22.46 0.50
CA ASN A 47 -9.01 21.63 -0.45
C ASN A 47 -7.97 20.73 0.25
N TYR A 48 -7.94 19.46 -0.12
CA TYR A 48 -6.95 18.48 0.35
C TYR A 48 -6.29 17.84 -0.87
N VAL A 49 -4.97 17.89 -0.95
CA VAL A 49 -4.22 17.20 -2.00
C VAL A 49 -4.14 15.72 -1.71
N TYR A 50 -4.17 14.89 -2.76
CA TYR A 50 -4.05 13.44 -2.57
C TYR A 50 -3.29 12.75 -3.70
N VAL A 51 -2.72 11.61 -3.36
CA VAL A 51 -2.16 10.63 -4.30
C VAL A 51 -3.09 9.43 -4.34
N SER A 52 -3.47 9.01 -5.54
CA SER A 52 -4.36 7.85 -5.68
C SER A 52 -3.73 6.57 -5.10
N GLY A 53 -4.56 5.69 -4.59
CA GLY A 53 -4.10 4.40 -4.08
C GLY A 53 -3.32 3.59 -5.14
N GLN A 54 -3.70 3.70 -6.42
CA GLN A 54 -2.99 3.06 -7.53
C GLN A 54 -1.58 3.63 -7.73
N ALA A 55 -1.39 4.94 -7.62
CA ALA A 55 -0.07 5.55 -7.73
C ALA A 55 0.83 5.11 -6.57
N TRP A 56 0.31 5.09 -5.33
CA TRP A 56 1.06 4.60 -4.19
C TRP A 56 1.43 3.12 -4.32
N ARG A 57 0.51 2.26 -4.81
CA ARG A 57 0.78 0.85 -5.12
C ARG A 57 1.85 0.68 -6.19
N PHE A 58 1.85 1.55 -7.21
CA PHE A 58 2.89 1.55 -8.23
C PHE A 58 4.27 1.84 -7.63
N TRP A 59 4.41 2.87 -6.79
CA TRP A 59 5.66 3.17 -6.10
C TRP A 59 6.13 2.02 -5.21
N TRP A 60 5.19 1.37 -4.55
CA TRP A 60 5.49 0.21 -3.70
C TRP A 60 6.03 -0.98 -4.52
N ARG A 61 5.39 -1.28 -5.66
CA ARG A 61 5.87 -2.32 -6.58
C ARG A 61 7.26 -1.99 -7.14
N GLU A 62 7.51 -0.73 -7.51
CA GLU A 62 8.85 -0.29 -7.94
C GLU A 62 9.90 -0.47 -6.83
N ALA A 63 9.58 -0.16 -5.58
CA ALA A 63 10.48 -0.38 -4.45
C ALA A 63 10.79 -1.87 -4.25
N LEU A 64 9.78 -2.75 -4.38
CA LEU A 64 9.96 -4.20 -4.34
C LEU A 64 10.89 -4.69 -5.46
N GLN A 65 10.75 -4.17 -6.65
CA GLN A 65 11.62 -4.51 -7.78
C GLN A 65 13.04 -3.98 -7.60
N LYS A 66 13.17 -2.68 -7.35
CA LYS A 66 14.47 -1.99 -7.40
C LYS A 66 15.33 -2.24 -6.15
N ASN A 67 14.70 -2.36 -4.98
CA ASN A 67 15.41 -2.41 -3.70
C ASN A 67 15.39 -3.79 -3.05
N ILE A 68 14.38 -4.63 -3.36
CA ILE A 68 14.22 -5.97 -2.79
C ILE A 68 14.58 -7.06 -3.82
N GLY A 69 14.53 -6.72 -5.14
CA GLY A 69 14.90 -7.63 -6.21
C GLY A 69 13.76 -8.53 -6.71
N TRP A 70 12.50 -8.13 -6.52
CA TRP A 70 11.38 -8.87 -7.09
C TRP A 70 11.36 -8.78 -8.62
N THR A 71 11.05 -9.89 -9.27
CA THR A 71 10.64 -9.87 -10.67
C THR A 71 9.16 -9.57 -10.72
N LEU A 72 8.79 -8.44 -11.33
CA LEU A 72 7.39 -8.03 -11.47
C LEU A 72 6.76 -8.71 -12.69
N SER A 73 5.47 -9.01 -12.57
CA SER A 73 4.66 -9.54 -13.66
C SER A 73 4.61 -8.55 -14.83
N PRO A 74 4.88 -8.99 -16.08
CA PRO A 74 4.76 -8.15 -17.24
C PRO A 74 3.34 -7.59 -17.39
N VAL A 75 3.22 -6.31 -17.72
CA VAL A 75 1.95 -5.69 -18.04
C VAL A 75 1.69 -5.79 -19.54
N ILE A 76 0.67 -6.55 -19.88
CA ILE A 76 0.20 -6.74 -21.25
C ILE A 76 -0.90 -5.72 -21.51
N ARG A 77 -0.78 -4.99 -22.63
CA ARG A 77 -1.79 -4.01 -23.06
C ARG A 77 -2.50 -4.54 -24.29
N ASP A 78 -3.81 -4.63 -24.22
CA ASP A 78 -4.68 -4.95 -25.34
C ASP A 78 -5.76 -3.87 -25.47
N LYS A 79 -5.65 -3.04 -26.50
CA LYS A 79 -6.51 -1.87 -26.75
C LYS A 79 -6.63 -0.98 -25.50
N ASN A 80 -7.76 -1.02 -24.83
CA ASN A 80 -8.09 -0.19 -23.67
C ASN A 80 -7.91 -0.92 -22.34
N ILE A 81 -7.42 -2.15 -22.34
CA ILE A 81 -7.26 -3.00 -21.16
C ILE A 81 -5.78 -3.26 -20.90
N ALA A 82 -5.39 -3.22 -19.64
CA ALA A 82 -4.06 -3.65 -19.20
C ALA A 82 -4.21 -4.71 -18.10
N PHE A 83 -3.50 -5.81 -18.24
CA PHE A 83 -3.51 -6.93 -17.30
C PHE A 83 -2.11 -7.52 -17.14
N THR A 84 -1.89 -8.26 -16.07
CA THR A 84 -0.63 -8.97 -15.80
C THR A 84 -0.72 -10.42 -16.31
N ASN A 85 0.36 -11.17 -16.15
CA ASN A 85 0.35 -12.60 -16.48
C ASN A 85 -0.62 -13.42 -15.62
N ALA A 86 -1.08 -12.89 -14.49
CA ALA A 86 -1.92 -13.59 -13.53
C ALA A 86 -1.29 -14.93 -13.07
N ASP A 87 0.03 -14.92 -12.87
CA ASP A 87 0.80 -16.04 -12.36
C ASP A 87 1.45 -15.70 -11.01
N PRO A 88 0.71 -15.85 -9.90
CA PRO A 88 1.19 -15.52 -8.57
C PRO A 88 2.24 -16.48 -8.03
N LEU A 89 2.54 -17.58 -8.75
CA LEU A 89 3.62 -18.50 -8.38
C LEU A 89 4.96 -17.91 -8.79
N THR A 90 5.05 -17.50 -10.05
CA THR A 90 6.26 -16.91 -10.65
C THR A 90 6.46 -15.46 -10.24
N TYR A 91 5.38 -14.67 -10.13
CA TYR A 91 5.43 -13.23 -9.88
C TYR A 91 4.80 -12.90 -8.52
N PRO A 92 5.62 -12.58 -7.50
CA PRO A 92 5.12 -12.28 -6.16
C PRO A 92 4.17 -11.07 -6.13
N ASP A 93 4.33 -10.12 -7.05
CA ASP A 93 3.47 -8.95 -7.13
C ASP A 93 2.05 -9.28 -7.60
N ASP A 94 1.85 -10.29 -8.43
CA ASP A 94 0.53 -10.82 -8.76
C ASP A 94 -0.18 -11.36 -7.50
N ASP A 95 0.56 -12.03 -6.61
CA ASP A 95 0.00 -12.48 -5.33
C ASP A 95 -0.41 -11.31 -4.43
N ILE A 96 0.50 -10.37 -4.18
CA ILE A 96 0.32 -9.30 -3.19
C ILE A 96 -0.62 -8.20 -3.68
N PHE A 97 -0.50 -7.78 -4.95
CA PHE A 97 -1.27 -6.66 -5.49
C PHE A 97 -2.54 -7.10 -6.23
N GLY A 98 -2.67 -8.39 -6.51
CA GLY A 98 -3.84 -8.94 -7.16
C GLY A 98 -3.89 -8.68 -8.67
N TYR A 99 -4.82 -9.34 -9.34
CA TYR A 99 -5.04 -9.25 -10.78
C TYR A 99 -6.48 -9.61 -11.16
N MET A 100 -6.85 -9.25 -12.37
CA MET A 100 -7.99 -9.79 -13.08
C MET A 100 -7.58 -10.05 -14.54
N ARG A 101 -7.79 -11.26 -15.01
CA ARG A 101 -7.45 -11.65 -16.37
C ARG A 101 -8.45 -12.66 -16.90
N ALA A 102 -8.94 -12.44 -18.13
CA ALA A 102 -9.52 -13.49 -18.94
C ALA A 102 -8.40 -14.43 -19.38
N ALA A 103 -8.57 -15.74 -19.20
CA ALA A 103 -7.62 -16.77 -19.57
C ALA A 103 -8.34 -17.90 -20.29
N THR A 104 -7.58 -18.71 -21.01
CA THR A 104 -8.08 -19.95 -21.63
C THR A 104 -7.54 -21.11 -20.82
N GLU A 105 -8.42 -21.97 -20.37
CA GLU A 105 -8.08 -23.22 -19.66
C GLU A 105 -8.29 -24.39 -20.58
N GLU A 106 -7.26 -25.22 -20.74
CA GLU A 106 -7.37 -26.49 -21.44
C GLU A 106 -7.87 -27.57 -20.45
N TYR A 107 -8.82 -28.36 -20.86
CA TYR A 107 -9.31 -29.51 -20.10
C TYR A 107 -9.57 -30.68 -21.02
N GLU A 108 -9.51 -31.89 -20.46
CA GLU A 108 -9.78 -33.12 -21.22
C GLU A 108 -11.22 -33.58 -20.96
N GLU A 109 -11.99 -33.75 -22.02
CA GLU A 109 -13.32 -34.34 -21.96
C GLU A 109 -13.46 -35.46 -22.97
N LYS A 110 -13.76 -36.65 -22.48
CA LYS A 110 -13.90 -37.89 -23.31
C LYS A 110 -12.68 -38.18 -24.19
N GLY A 111 -11.46 -38.00 -23.65
CA GLY A 111 -10.20 -38.22 -24.35
C GLY A 111 -9.87 -37.15 -25.39
N LYS A 112 -10.56 -36.03 -25.43
CA LYS A 112 -10.29 -34.90 -26.33
C LYS A 112 -9.92 -33.66 -25.55
N LYS A 113 -8.82 -33.00 -25.91
CA LYS A 113 -8.45 -31.68 -25.40
C LYS A 113 -9.47 -30.66 -25.88
N LYS A 114 -10.07 -29.94 -24.95
CA LYS A 114 -10.97 -28.80 -25.17
C LYS A 114 -10.42 -27.59 -24.48
N SER A 115 -10.81 -26.42 -24.94
CA SER A 115 -10.50 -25.14 -24.26
C SER A 115 -11.76 -24.39 -23.87
N ARG A 116 -11.71 -23.73 -22.72
CA ARG A 116 -12.78 -22.83 -22.29
C ARG A 116 -12.18 -21.51 -21.80
N ASN A 117 -12.90 -20.42 -22.05
CA ASN A 117 -12.51 -19.14 -21.49
C ASN A 117 -12.89 -19.08 -20.01
N ILE A 118 -11.95 -18.70 -19.17
CA ILE A 118 -12.14 -18.47 -17.74
C ILE A 118 -11.69 -17.07 -17.38
N THR A 119 -12.25 -16.53 -16.31
CA THR A 119 -11.74 -15.31 -15.69
C THR A 119 -11.10 -15.68 -14.38
N VAL A 120 -9.83 -15.38 -14.22
CA VAL A 120 -9.12 -15.51 -12.95
C VAL A 120 -8.99 -14.15 -12.32
N THR A 121 -9.38 -14.05 -11.05
CA THR A 121 -9.35 -12.80 -10.28
C THR A 121 -8.77 -13.06 -8.91
N ARG A 122 -7.71 -12.35 -8.59
CA ARG A 122 -7.13 -12.34 -7.27
C ARG A 122 -7.41 -11.02 -6.59
N VAL A 123 -8.23 -11.04 -5.58
CA VAL A 123 -8.37 -9.89 -4.69
C VAL A 123 -7.06 -9.69 -3.94
N SER A 124 -6.52 -8.49 -3.99
CA SER A 124 -5.25 -8.16 -3.34
C SER A 124 -5.28 -8.42 -1.84
N PRO A 125 -4.35 -9.21 -1.29
CA PRO A 125 -4.12 -9.27 0.15
C PRO A 125 -3.71 -7.92 0.74
N LEU A 126 -2.93 -7.13 0.01
CA LEU A 126 -2.55 -5.77 0.38
C LEU A 126 -3.63 -4.77 -0.04
N LYS A 127 -4.28 -4.18 0.93
CA LYS A 127 -5.21 -3.05 0.75
C LYS A 127 -4.54 -1.76 1.20
N ASN A 128 -4.83 -0.67 0.53
CA ASN A 128 -4.32 0.65 0.92
C ASN A 128 -5.33 1.75 0.60
N SER A 129 -5.29 2.80 1.40
CA SER A 129 -6.01 4.04 1.13
C SER A 129 -5.31 4.87 0.06
N VAL A 130 -5.88 6.00 -0.29
CA VAL A 130 -5.14 7.11 -0.90
C VAL A 130 -4.15 7.68 0.13
N LEU A 131 -3.09 8.35 -0.34
CA LEU A 131 -2.34 9.28 0.50
C LEU A 131 -3.04 10.64 0.39
N VAL A 132 -3.48 11.19 1.50
CA VAL A 132 -4.22 12.47 1.53
C VAL A 132 -3.59 13.40 2.56
N SER A 133 -3.53 14.70 2.25
CA SER A 133 -3.01 15.68 3.22
C SER A 133 -3.85 15.67 4.50
N VAL A 134 -3.18 15.72 5.65
CA VAL A 134 -3.82 15.74 6.97
C VAL A 134 -4.57 17.04 7.18
N ALA A 135 -3.95 18.15 6.80
CA ALA A 135 -4.51 19.49 6.82
C ALA A 135 -4.93 19.94 5.41
N SER A 136 -5.73 20.97 5.32
CA SER A 136 -6.06 21.62 4.06
C SER A 136 -4.81 22.21 3.41
N VAL A 137 -4.75 22.18 2.07
CA VAL A 137 -3.60 22.65 1.31
C VAL A 137 -4.08 23.47 0.13
N ARG A 138 -3.41 24.58 -0.15
CA ARG A 138 -3.63 25.39 -1.35
C ARG A 138 -2.44 25.22 -2.30
N PRO A 139 -2.55 24.35 -3.33
CA PRO A 139 -1.49 24.22 -4.31
C PRO A 139 -1.26 25.54 -5.02
N VAL A 140 0.00 25.87 -5.24
CA VAL A 140 0.40 27.10 -5.94
C VAL A 140 0.78 26.74 -7.37
N SER A 141 0.23 27.50 -8.34
CA SER A 141 0.62 27.36 -9.74
C SER A 141 1.90 28.16 -9.97
N ASN A 142 3.00 27.45 -10.22
CA ASN A 142 4.28 28.02 -10.55
C ASN A 142 4.47 28.01 -12.07
N TRP A 143 4.95 29.13 -12.58
CA TRP A 143 5.30 29.28 -13.98
C TRP A 143 6.76 28.88 -14.21
N SER A 144 7.01 28.15 -15.30
CA SER A 144 8.33 27.72 -15.73
C SER A 144 8.42 27.78 -17.26
N SER A 145 9.62 27.77 -17.82
CA SER A 145 9.83 27.71 -19.25
C SER A 145 10.85 26.64 -19.64
N MET A 146 10.62 26.05 -20.79
CA MET A 146 11.55 25.08 -21.41
C MET A 146 12.43 25.84 -22.40
N ALA A 147 13.73 25.93 -22.11
CA ALA A 147 14.70 26.72 -22.87
C ALA A 147 15.86 25.88 -23.45
N ARG A 148 15.64 24.58 -23.70
CA ARG A 148 16.70 23.67 -24.21
C ARG A 148 16.78 23.60 -25.74
N GLN A 149 16.03 24.40 -26.45
CA GLN A 149 15.95 24.37 -27.91
C GLN A 149 16.24 25.75 -28.49
N ASP A 150 16.73 25.80 -29.73
CA ASP A 150 16.84 27.06 -30.49
C ASP A 150 15.41 27.60 -30.73
N GLY A 151 15.24 28.90 -30.46
CA GLY A 151 13.96 29.59 -30.59
C GLY A 151 13.37 30.05 -29.26
N ASP A 152 12.11 30.50 -29.30
CA ASP A 152 11.42 31.01 -28.10
C ASP A 152 11.15 29.92 -27.08
N SER A 153 11.31 30.26 -25.81
CA SER A 153 11.03 29.32 -24.71
C SER A 153 9.54 28.99 -24.61
N VAL A 154 9.22 27.70 -24.40
CA VAL A 154 7.83 27.25 -24.25
C VAL A 154 7.43 27.35 -22.78
N PRO A 155 6.49 28.25 -22.43
CA PRO A 155 6.00 28.38 -21.06
C PRO A 155 5.09 27.21 -20.67
N TYR A 156 5.17 26.81 -19.40
CA TYR A 156 4.23 25.86 -18.79
C TYR A 156 3.98 26.24 -17.33
N ALA A 157 2.84 25.82 -16.80
CA ALA A 157 2.50 26.01 -15.39
C ALA A 157 2.23 24.68 -14.70
N ARG A 158 2.64 24.55 -13.46
CA ARG A 158 2.39 23.38 -12.63
C ARG A 158 2.00 23.78 -11.24
N GLN A 159 1.04 23.03 -10.68
CA GLN A 159 0.70 23.17 -9.27
C GLN A 159 1.65 22.35 -8.43
N GLU A 160 2.20 23.00 -7.43
CA GLU A 160 3.08 22.40 -6.43
C GLU A 160 2.54 22.67 -5.02
N TYR A 161 2.92 21.82 -4.06
CA TYR A 161 2.47 21.93 -2.69
C TYR A 161 3.46 21.29 -1.71
N SER A 162 3.39 21.72 -0.45
CA SER A 162 4.03 21.07 0.69
C SER A 162 2.92 20.58 1.62
N ALA A 163 3.05 19.37 2.16
CA ALA A 163 2.02 18.78 3.01
C ALA A 163 2.53 17.60 3.84
N ILE A 164 1.95 17.44 5.03
CA ILE A 164 2.00 16.15 5.73
C ILE A 164 0.83 15.31 5.22
N MET A 165 1.15 14.15 4.62
CA MET A 165 0.18 13.26 4.02
C MET A 165 0.03 11.99 4.84
N LYS A 166 -1.20 11.55 5.08
CA LYS A 166 -1.50 10.28 5.74
C LYS A 166 -1.90 9.21 4.75
N GLY A 167 -1.48 7.98 5.04
CA GLY A 167 -1.91 6.78 4.35
C GLY A 167 -2.13 5.62 5.31
N MET A 168 -3.01 4.72 4.92
CA MET A 168 -3.29 3.50 5.67
C MET A 168 -3.18 2.30 4.75
N PHE A 169 -2.71 1.18 5.28
CA PHE A 169 -2.72 -0.08 4.56
C PHE A 169 -3.04 -1.25 5.50
N SER A 170 -3.56 -2.31 4.91
CA SER A 170 -3.79 -3.57 5.61
C SER A 170 -3.30 -4.72 4.75
N LEU A 171 -2.59 -5.68 5.34
CA LEU A 171 -2.15 -6.90 4.67
C LEU A 171 -2.79 -8.11 5.35
N ASP A 172 -3.58 -8.87 4.59
CA ASP A 172 -4.16 -10.13 5.04
C ASP A 172 -3.12 -11.25 4.93
N VAL A 173 -2.51 -11.58 6.06
CA VAL A 173 -1.40 -12.54 6.15
C VAL A 173 -1.81 -13.95 5.69
N ASP A 174 -3.04 -14.36 5.98
CA ASP A 174 -3.54 -15.68 5.60
C ASP A 174 -3.80 -15.81 4.10
N MET A 175 -4.11 -14.70 3.44
CA MET A 175 -4.32 -14.69 1.99
C MET A 175 -3.02 -14.76 1.20
N VAL A 176 -1.88 -14.26 1.74
CA VAL A 176 -0.61 -14.29 1.03
C VAL A 176 -0.19 -15.72 0.73
N GLY A 177 0.07 -16.01 -0.56
CA GLY A 177 0.42 -17.34 -1.04
C GLY A 177 -0.67 -18.39 -0.84
N THR A 178 -1.93 -17.99 -0.72
CA THR A 178 -3.07 -18.91 -0.57
C THR A 178 -4.11 -18.60 -1.64
N PHE A 179 -4.49 -19.62 -2.44
CA PHE A 179 -5.29 -19.44 -3.65
C PHE A 179 -6.45 -20.43 -3.70
N SER A 180 -7.57 -20.01 -4.31
CA SER A 180 -8.67 -20.91 -4.71
C SER A 180 -8.58 -21.22 -6.21
N ASP A 181 -8.76 -22.46 -6.59
CA ASP A 181 -8.94 -22.94 -7.96
C ASP A 181 -10.41 -23.12 -8.32
N TYR A 182 -11.31 -22.79 -7.42
CA TYR A 182 -12.76 -22.83 -7.60
C TYR A 182 -13.37 -21.43 -7.37
N ASN A 183 -14.60 -21.24 -7.86
CA ASN A 183 -15.32 -19.98 -7.70
C ASN A 183 -15.74 -19.77 -6.24
N ARG A 184 -14.97 -18.97 -5.53
CA ARG A 184 -15.24 -18.53 -4.19
C ARG A 184 -15.74 -17.09 -4.24
N SER A 185 -16.95 -16.84 -3.77
CA SER A 185 -17.55 -15.50 -3.85
C SER A 185 -17.53 -14.92 -5.28
N GLY A 186 -17.72 -15.78 -6.29
CA GLY A 186 -17.70 -15.40 -7.70
C GLY A 186 -16.34 -15.37 -8.38
N TYR A 187 -15.26 -15.69 -7.68
CA TYR A 187 -13.91 -15.59 -8.24
C TYR A 187 -13.10 -16.88 -8.06
N LYS A 188 -12.41 -17.26 -9.13
CA LYS A 188 -11.35 -18.28 -9.16
C LYS A 188 -10.01 -17.53 -9.16
N ASN A 189 -9.09 -17.84 -8.23
CA ASN A 189 -7.82 -17.13 -8.15
C ASN A 189 -6.81 -17.64 -9.19
N ILE A 190 -6.66 -18.95 -9.33
CA ILE A 190 -5.69 -19.57 -10.23
C ILE A 190 -6.37 -20.59 -11.16
N SER A 191 -5.75 -20.87 -12.31
CA SER A 191 -6.16 -21.95 -13.20
C SER A 191 -5.80 -23.31 -12.60
N GLU A 192 -6.38 -24.37 -13.13
CA GLU A 192 -6.05 -25.74 -12.74
C GLU A 192 -4.58 -26.07 -13.04
N THR A 193 -4.06 -25.64 -14.18
CA THR A 193 -2.65 -25.76 -14.54
C THR A 193 -1.72 -25.11 -13.53
N LEU A 194 -2.05 -23.90 -13.04
CA LEU A 194 -1.26 -23.25 -11.99
C LEU A 194 -1.41 -23.95 -10.64
N ARG A 195 -2.57 -24.53 -10.33
CA ARG A 195 -2.75 -25.36 -9.15
C ARG A 195 -1.82 -26.58 -9.17
N GLU A 196 -1.82 -27.34 -10.26
CA GLU A 196 -0.95 -28.51 -10.42
C GLU A 196 0.53 -28.13 -10.30
N LYS A 197 0.95 -27.04 -10.97
CA LYS A 197 2.30 -26.50 -10.85
C LYS A 197 2.63 -26.18 -9.39
N ALA A 198 1.75 -25.49 -8.67
CA ALA A 198 1.98 -25.14 -7.25
C ALA A 198 2.19 -26.39 -6.37
N ILE A 199 1.35 -27.41 -6.54
CA ILE A 199 1.46 -28.67 -5.79
C ILE A 199 2.79 -29.37 -6.10
N ASN A 200 3.18 -29.44 -7.36
CA ASN A 200 4.45 -30.03 -7.78
C ASN A 200 5.67 -29.25 -7.24
N GLU A 201 5.53 -27.96 -7.00
CA GLU A 201 6.54 -27.08 -6.38
C GLU A 201 6.46 -27.04 -4.84
N GLY A 202 5.68 -27.93 -4.21
CA GLY A 202 5.63 -28.12 -2.76
C GLY A 202 4.53 -27.34 -2.02
N ALA A 203 3.55 -26.78 -2.74
CA ALA A 203 2.36 -26.24 -2.08
C ALA A 203 1.49 -27.35 -1.48
N SER A 204 0.75 -27.02 -0.43
CA SER A 204 -0.17 -27.93 0.24
C SER A 204 -1.63 -27.55 -0.02
N GLU A 205 -2.50 -28.56 -0.04
CA GLU A 205 -3.94 -28.31 0.01
C GLU A 205 -4.41 -28.16 1.46
N ILE A 206 -5.19 -27.13 1.70
CA ILE A 206 -5.83 -26.87 2.99
C ILE A 206 -7.35 -26.71 2.81
N ALA A 207 -8.15 -27.02 3.84
CA ALA A 207 -9.57 -26.74 3.81
C ALA A 207 -9.82 -25.22 3.73
N ASP A 208 -10.78 -24.79 2.92
CA ASP A 208 -11.21 -23.39 2.94
C ASP A 208 -12.06 -23.13 4.20
N PRO A 209 -11.62 -22.22 5.10
CA PRO A 209 -12.37 -21.94 6.32
C PRO A 209 -13.72 -21.22 6.08
N PHE A 210 -13.97 -20.74 4.85
CA PHE A 210 -15.19 -20.00 4.47
C PHE A 210 -15.89 -20.55 3.23
N GLY A 211 -15.47 -21.68 2.75
CA GLY A 211 -16.02 -22.34 1.57
C GLY A 211 -16.08 -23.85 1.76
N THR A 212 -16.60 -24.53 0.75
CA THR A 212 -16.73 -26.00 0.73
C THR A 212 -15.55 -26.69 0.04
N GLY A 213 -14.66 -25.92 -0.58
CA GLY A 213 -13.53 -26.42 -1.36
C GLY A 213 -12.22 -26.44 -0.58
N LYS A 214 -11.17 -26.74 -1.31
CA LYS A 214 -9.79 -26.66 -0.81
C LYS A 214 -9.09 -25.45 -1.39
N LEU A 215 -8.11 -24.91 -0.65
CA LEU A 215 -7.22 -23.86 -1.09
C LEU A 215 -5.82 -24.45 -1.30
N VAL A 216 -5.09 -23.92 -2.26
CA VAL A 216 -3.66 -24.20 -2.46
C VAL A 216 -2.85 -23.17 -1.69
N ARG A 217 -1.96 -23.63 -0.82
CA ARG A 217 -1.13 -22.78 0.02
C ARG A 217 0.35 -23.04 -0.23
N LEU A 218 1.07 -21.98 -0.61
CA LEU A 218 2.51 -22.02 -0.82
C LEU A 218 3.27 -22.36 0.47
N PRO A 219 4.51 -22.89 0.36
CA PRO A 219 5.37 -23.15 1.51
C PRO A 219 5.53 -21.92 2.41
N LEU A 220 5.62 -22.15 3.73
CA LEU A 220 5.68 -21.11 4.74
C LEU A 220 6.81 -20.09 4.47
N ALA A 221 7.99 -20.56 4.09
CA ALA A 221 9.14 -19.70 3.80
C ALA A 221 8.87 -18.70 2.68
N ILE A 222 8.16 -19.12 1.62
CA ILE A 222 7.76 -18.23 0.50
C ILE A 222 6.78 -17.16 0.99
N ARG A 223 5.79 -17.56 1.78
CA ARG A 223 4.79 -16.65 2.35
C ARG A 223 5.44 -15.63 3.28
N GLN A 224 6.28 -16.09 4.21
CA GLN A 224 7.04 -15.24 5.14
C GLN A 224 7.91 -14.23 4.39
N LYS A 225 8.62 -14.69 3.35
CA LYS A 225 9.43 -13.80 2.52
C LYS A 225 8.60 -12.73 1.83
N ARG A 226 7.49 -13.08 1.16
CA ARG A 226 6.62 -12.12 0.47
C ARG A 226 6.05 -11.06 1.42
N ILE A 227 5.61 -11.48 2.59
CA ILE A 227 5.07 -10.60 3.64
C ILE A 227 6.17 -9.65 4.14
N ALA A 228 7.33 -10.20 4.51
CA ALA A 228 8.46 -9.42 5.00
C ALA A 228 8.93 -8.40 3.96
N ASP A 229 9.16 -8.83 2.73
CA ASP A 229 9.60 -7.98 1.61
C ASP A 229 8.61 -6.82 1.38
N THR A 230 7.31 -7.10 1.43
CA THR A 230 6.26 -6.08 1.26
C THR A 230 6.39 -4.97 2.30
N LEU A 231 6.67 -5.30 3.55
CA LEU A 231 6.84 -4.30 4.63
C LEU A 231 8.20 -3.59 4.54
N LEU A 232 9.28 -4.33 4.29
CA LEU A 232 10.64 -3.78 4.19
C LEU A 232 10.79 -2.78 3.03
N ALA A 233 10.01 -2.94 1.96
CA ALA A 233 10.00 -2.02 0.83
C ALA A 233 9.60 -0.58 1.24
N LEU A 234 8.84 -0.41 2.32
CA LEU A 234 8.46 0.92 2.84
C LEU A 234 9.67 1.78 3.24
N LYS A 235 10.81 1.15 3.60
CA LYS A 235 12.03 1.86 4.01
C LYS A 235 12.64 2.68 2.87
N ASN A 236 12.40 2.25 1.62
CA ASN A 236 13.03 2.81 0.43
C ASN A 236 12.00 3.15 -0.67
N ILE A 237 10.74 3.34 -0.29
CA ILE A 237 9.70 3.71 -1.24
C ILE A 237 10.01 5.07 -1.85
N SER A 238 9.95 5.16 -3.16
CA SER A 238 10.18 6.39 -3.92
C SER A 238 9.13 6.51 -5.02
N GLY A 239 8.82 7.73 -5.42
CA GLY A 239 7.85 7.94 -6.49
C GLY A 239 7.25 9.34 -6.47
N GLY A 240 6.25 9.55 -7.30
CA GLY A 240 5.65 10.84 -7.55
C GLY A 240 6.04 11.40 -8.91
N ALA A 241 5.19 12.28 -9.44
CA ALA A 241 5.52 12.99 -10.66
C ALA A 241 6.66 14.01 -10.40
N MET A 242 7.37 14.38 -11.44
CA MET A 242 8.41 15.42 -11.40
C MET A 242 9.60 15.13 -10.48
N GLN A 243 9.93 13.86 -10.23
CA GLN A 243 11.06 13.50 -9.37
C GLN A 243 12.39 14.12 -9.81
N THR A 244 12.61 14.30 -11.12
CA THR A 244 13.83 14.92 -11.66
C THR A 244 14.01 16.37 -11.23
N ASN A 245 12.89 17.09 -11.05
CA ASN A 245 12.93 18.52 -10.74
C ASN A 245 12.69 18.80 -9.25
N ASN A 246 11.78 18.04 -8.62
CA ASN A 246 11.33 18.32 -7.26
C ASN A 246 11.99 17.39 -6.24
N MET A 247 12.47 16.21 -6.66
CA MET A 247 13.17 15.24 -5.80
C MET A 247 12.43 14.95 -4.48
N GLY A 248 11.09 14.80 -4.56
CA GLY A 248 10.22 14.64 -3.40
C GLY A 248 10.49 13.33 -2.65
N ASP A 249 10.66 13.40 -1.34
CA ASP A 249 10.83 12.24 -0.47
C ASP A 249 9.46 11.74 0.01
N VAL A 250 9.06 10.55 -0.44
CA VAL A 250 7.80 9.89 -0.07
C VAL A 250 8.01 8.73 0.91
N THR A 251 9.17 8.64 1.56
CA THR A 251 9.38 7.67 2.63
C THR A 251 8.61 8.06 3.90
N PRO A 252 8.11 7.09 4.68
CA PRO A 252 7.46 7.38 5.96
C PRO A 252 8.34 8.19 6.91
N LYS A 253 7.77 9.21 7.54
CA LYS A 253 8.39 9.98 8.62
C LYS A 253 7.83 9.60 9.99
N PHE A 254 6.61 9.06 9.98
CA PHE A 254 5.96 8.44 11.13
C PHE A 254 5.25 7.17 10.65
N ILE A 255 5.31 6.10 11.43
CA ILE A 255 4.64 4.83 11.11
C ILE A 255 4.08 4.18 12.38
N VAL A 256 2.90 3.58 12.26
CA VAL A 256 2.36 2.65 13.25
C VAL A 256 2.11 1.32 12.54
N LEU A 257 2.65 0.24 13.10
CA LEU A 257 2.48 -1.12 12.61
C LEU A 257 1.91 -2.02 13.71
N ALA A 258 0.82 -2.70 13.44
CA ALA A 258 0.17 -3.60 14.37
C ALA A 258 -0.33 -4.86 13.67
N SER A 259 -0.21 -6.01 14.31
CA SER A 259 -0.92 -7.23 13.95
C SER A 259 -2.23 -7.29 14.73
N MET A 260 -3.34 -7.56 14.04
CA MET A 260 -4.66 -7.59 14.64
C MET A 260 -5.47 -8.80 14.16
N ASN A 261 -6.36 -9.29 15.01
CA ASN A 261 -7.31 -10.35 14.66
C ASN A 261 -8.61 -9.81 14.01
N THR A 262 -8.71 -8.49 13.82
CA THR A 262 -9.85 -7.81 13.18
C THR A 262 -9.46 -7.16 11.86
N GLY A 263 -10.44 -7.00 10.95
CA GLY A 263 -10.25 -6.33 9.65
C GLY A 263 -10.37 -4.81 9.68
N ASN A 264 -10.80 -4.22 10.79
CA ASN A 264 -10.93 -2.78 10.95
C ASN A 264 -9.56 -2.12 11.08
N HIS A 265 -9.44 -0.88 10.59
CA HIS A 265 -8.23 -0.08 10.69
C HIS A 265 -8.44 1.05 11.70
N PRO A 266 -7.95 0.91 12.96
CA PRO A 266 -8.32 1.83 14.03
C PRO A 266 -7.55 3.15 14.02
N PHE A 267 -6.43 3.26 13.26
CA PHE A 267 -5.50 4.41 13.35
C PHE A 267 -5.88 5.61 12.47
N SER A 268 -7.09 5.65 11.86
CA SER A 268 -7.46 6.71 10.90
C SER A 268 -7.47 8.13 11.48
N HIS A 269 -7.67 8.27 12.79
CA HIS A 269 -7.82 9.55 13.50
C HIS A 269 -6.64 9.95 14.39
N ILE A 270 -5.51 9.22 14.32
CA ILE A 270 -4.31 9.54 15.11
C ILE A 270 -3.53 10.74 14.57
N SER A 271 -3.91 11.30 13.44
CA SER A 271 -3.47 12.62 12.99
C SER A 271 -4.64 13.44 12.45
N THR A 272 -4.61 14.73 12.71
CA THR A 272 -5.64 15.69 12.31
C THR A 272 -5.02 17.09 12.11
N SER A 273 -5.79 18.05 11.64
CA SER A 273 -5.46 19.48 11.72
C SER A 273 -6.13 20.09 12.95
N ARG A 274 -5.64 21.23 13.42
CA ARG A 274 -6.26 21.95 14.55
C ARG A 274 -7.65 22.50 14.24
N GLY A 275 -7.94 22.71 12.98
CA GLY A 275 -9.22 23.20 12.51
C GLY A 275 -9.30 23.16 10.98
N ASP A 276 -10.50 23.43 10.44
CA ASP A 276 -10.76 23.28 9.00
C ASP A 276 -9.92 24.23 8.12
N ARG A 277 -9.42 25.33 8.65
CA ARG A 277 -8.59 26.31 7.94
C ARG A 277 -7.12 26.31 8.37
N ASP A 278 -6.75 25.46 9.33
CA ASP A 278 -5.38 25.35 9.79
C ASP A 278 -4.62 24.38 8.88
N GLU A 279 -3.54 24.85 8.29
CA GLU A 279 -2.66 24.05 7.42
C GLU A 279 -1.67 23.19 8.23
N GLN A 280 -1.67 23.31 9.56
CA GLN A 280 -0.78 22.56 10.43
C GLN A 280 -1.37 21.18 10.79
N ALA A 281 -0.67 20.11 10.42
CA ALA A 281 -0.96 18.78 10.89
C ALA A 281 -0.47 18.57 12.33
N ILE A 282 -1.25 17.88 13.13
CA ILE A 282 -0.93 17.50 14.51
C ILE A 282 -1.08 16.00 14.71
N LEU A 283 -0.30 15.45 15.63
CA LEU A 283 -0.46 14.06 16.10
C LEU A 283 -1.43 14.06 17.29
N ASN A 284 -2.47 13.23 17.19
CA ASN A 284 -3.47 13.09 18.24
C ASN A 284 -3.06 11.95 19.19
N ILE A 285 -2.25 12.27 20.18
CA ILE A 285 -1.76 11.28 21.17
C ILE A 285 -2.93 10.70 21.98
N ASN A 286 -3.97 11.49 22.28
CA ASN A 286 -5.14 10.98 22.99
C ASN A 286 -5.92 9.97 22.15
N GLY A 287 -6.10 10.25 20.84
CA GLY A 287 -6.71 9.29 19.92
C GLY A 287 -5.88 8.02 19.76
N LEU A 288 -4.56 8.12 19.78
CA LEU A 288 -3.69 6.94 19.77
C LEU A 288 -3.86 6.12 21.06
N ARG A 289 -3.94 6.79 22.22
CA ARG A 289 -4.17 6.13 23.52
C ARG A 289 -5.52 5.41 23.55
N GLU A 290 -6.58 6.08 23.09
CA GLU A 290 -7.92 5.49 23.00
C GLU A 290 -7.92 4.21 22.15
N VAL A 291 -7.27 4.23 20.98
CA VAL A 291 -7.12 3.03 20.13
C VAL A 291 -6.38 1.90 20.86
N LEU A 292 -5.32 2.22 21.60
CA LEU A 292 -4.57 1.21 22.35
C LEU A 292 -5.40 0.57 23.46
N ASP A 293 -6.23 1.36 24.13
CA ASP A 293 -7.09 0.87 25.20
C ASP A 293 -8.28 0.05 24.65
N GLU A 294 -8.96 0.55 23.63
CA GLU A 294 -10.16 -0.11 23.07
C GLU A 294 -9.86 -1.40 22.30
N TYR A 295 -8.72 -1.44 21.58
CA TYR A 295 -8.34 -2.59 20.75
C TYR A 295 -7.30 -3.49 21.40
N LYS A 296 -7.06 -3.34 22.71
CA LYS A 296 -6.03 -4.10 23.44
C LYS A 296 -6.12 -5.60 23.19
N GLU A 297 -7.32 -6.17 23.29
CA GLU A 297 -7.57 -7.60 23.10
C GLU A 297 -7.52 -8.05 21.61
N ASN A 298 -7.48 -7.10 20.69
CA ASN A 298 -7.41 -7.39 19.26
C ASN A 298 -5.98 -7.37 18.72
N PHE A 299 -5.02 -6.81 19.46
CA PHE A 299 -3.63 -6.82 19.04
C PHE A 299 -2.98 -8.18 19.25
N ILE A 300 -2.20 -8.62 18.29
CA ILE A 300 -1.43 -9.86 18.33
C ILE A 300 0.05 -9.46 18.44
N GLY A 301 0.58 -9.49 19.66
CA GLY A 301 1.92 -9.01 19.96
C GLY A 301 2.00 -7.48 20.09
N LYS A 302 3.20 -6.92 19.93
CA LYS A 302 3.43 -5.48 20.13
C LYS A 302 3.02 -4.64 18.94
N VAL A 303 2.58 -3.42 19.22
CA VAL A 303 2.40 -2.31 18.28
C VAL A 303 3.71 -1.55 18.17
N PHE A 304 4.21 -1.37 16.95
CA PHE A 304 5.46 -0.65 16.71
C PHE A 304 5.17 0.75 16.20
N ILE A 305 5.71 1.74 16.90
CA ILE A 305 5.61 3.15 16.51
C ILE A 305 6.99 3.60 16.07
N GLY A 306 7.12 4.05 14.84
CA GLY A 306 8.36 4.59 14.28
C GLY A 306 8.27 6.07 14.00
N ARG A 307 9.31 6.83 14.35
CA ARG A 307 9.41 8.27 14.04
C ARG A 307 10.80 8.61 13.53
N ARG A 308 10.86 9.48 12.53
CA ARG A 308 12.10 10.10 12.05
C ARG A 308 12.43 11.31 12.91
N SER A 309 13.67 11.41 13.41
CA SER A 309 14.15 12.64 14.06
C SER A 309 14.06 13.82 13.08
N GLY A 310 13.66 14.96 13.57
CA GLY A 310 13.33 16.15 12.77
C GLY A 310 11.85 16.27 12.38
N PHE A 311 11.10 15.18 12.44
CA PHE A 311 9.67 15.17 12.15
C PHE A 311 8.86 14.98 13.44
N PHE A 312 7.98 15.93 13.78
CA PHE A 312 7.16 15.89 15.00
C PHE A 312 7.99 15.73 16.29
N ASP A 313 9.14 16.40 16.39
CA ASP A 313 10.01 16.32 17.57
C ASP A 313 9.33 16.83 18.84
N ASN A 314 8.38 17.74 18.69
CA ASN A 314 7.55 18.24 19.81
C ASN A 314 6.71 17.13 20.47
N TYR A 315 6.45 16.02 19.81
CA TYR A 315 5.72 14.86 20.37
C TYR A 315 6.64 13.75 20.89
N ASP A 316 7.97 13.88 20.77
CA ASP A 316 8.91 12.80 21.14
C ASP A 316 8.79 12.40 22.60
N LYS A 317 8.64 13.39 23.50
CA LYS A 317 8.48 13.15 24.93
C LYS A 317 7.18 12.40 25.22
N GLU A 318 6.05 12.86 24.66
CA GLU A 318 4.75 12.23 24.85
C GLU A 318 4.70 10.79 24.30
N LEU A 319 5.37 10.54 23.16
CA LEU A 319 5.46 9.20 22.58
C LEU A 319 6.32 8.26 23.43
N LYS A 320 7.39 8.74 24.05
CA LYS A 320 8.20 7.97 25.02
C LYS A 320 7.38 7.64 26.27
N GLU A 321 6.71 8.62 26.87
CA GLU A 321 5.83 8.42 28.02
C GLU A 321 4.69 7.43 27.71
N LEU A 322 4.15 7.49 26.48
CA LEU A 322 3.14 6.54 26.04
C LEU A 322 3.72 5.13 25.95
N ALA A 323 4.91 4.97 25.39
CA ALA A 323 5.59 3.67 25.27
C ALA A 323 5.98 3.10 26.63
N GLU A 324 6.38 3.93 27.59
CA GLU A 324 6.65 3.51 28.97
C GLU A 324 5.37 3.05 29.67
N LYS A 325 4.27 3.79 29.52
CA LYS A 325 2.97 3.41 30.09
C LYS A 325 2.41 2.11 29.54
N TYR A 326 2.62 1.82 28.27
CA TYR A 326 2.14 0.62 27.56
C TYR A 326 3.31 -0.29 27.15
N ASN A 327 4.32 -0.45 28.00
CA ASN A 327 5.57 -1.15 27.68
C ASN A 327 5.40 -2.61 27.24
N ASP A 328 4.33 -3.27 27.67
CA ASP A 328 3.98 -4.64 27.25
C ASP A 328 3.36 -4.67 25.85
N LEU A 329 2.76 -3.54 25.41
CA LEU A 329 2.02 -3.45 24.16
C LEU A 329 2.71 -2.62 23.08
N ILE A 330 3.51 -1.60 23.43
CA ILE A 330 4.13 -0.68 22.48
C ILE A 330 5.65 -0.83 22.46
N GLU A 331 6.23 -0.64 21.28
CA GLU A 331 7.65 -0.36 21.11
C GLU A 331 7.83 0.90 20.24
N TYR A 332 8.47 1.95 20.80
CA TYR A 332 8.75 3.20 20.12
C TYR A 332 10.20 3.28 19.68
N LEU A 333 10.44 3.51 18.38
CA LEU A 333 11.75 3.32 17.72
C LEU A 333 11.97 4.34 16.58
N PRO A 334 13.20 4.47 16.07
CA PRO A 334 13.42 5.04 14.74
C PRO A 334 12.69 4.23 13.66
N ILE A 335 12.25 4.91 12.58
CA ILE A 335 11.40 4.33 11.51
C ILE A 335 11.88 2.96 11.03
N ASN A 336 13.12 2.87 10.57
CA ASN A 336 13.63 1.63 9.98
C ASN A 336 13.70 0.50 11.00
N ALA A 337 14.09 0.80 12.23
CA ALA A 337 14.12 -0.17 13.33
C ALA A 337 12.70 -0.66 13.68
N ALA A 338 11.69 0.22 13.65
CA ALA A 338 10.30 -0.18 13.87
C ALA A 338 9.81 -1.14 12.79
N ILE A 339 10.11 -0.87 11.52
CA ILE A 339 9.76 -1.74 10.40
C ILE A 339 10.48 -3.10 10.53
N ASP A 340 11.79 -3.09 10.83
CA ASP A 340 12.59 -4.32 10.96
C ASP A 340 12.08 -5.21 12.09
N LYS A 341 11.92 -4.64 13.29
CA LYS A 341 11.47 -5.41 14.47
C LYS A 341 10.03 -5.90 14.32
N TYR A 342 9.14 -5.07 13.77
CA TYR A 342 7.78 -5.51 13.48
C TYR A 342 7.76 -6.67 12.48
N THR A 343 8.56 -6.57 11.41
CA THR A 343 8.66 -7.64 10.40
C THR A 343 9.17 -8.94 11.01
N GLU A 344 10.11 -8.85 11.94
CA GLU A 344 10.64 -10.03 12.67
C GLU A 344 9.57 -10.64 13.58
N GLN A 345 8.85 -9.83 14.37
CA GLN A 345 7.73 -10.32 15.18
C GLN A 345 6.69 -11.03 14.31
N LEU A 346 6.34 -10.43 13.15
CA LEU A 346 5.30 -10.95 12.26
C LEU A 346 5.64 -12.34 11.72
N LYS A 347 6.92 -12.67 11.49
CA LYS A 347 7.33 -14.01 11.02
C LYS A 347 6.87 -15.13 11.95
N SER A 348 6.82 -14.88 13.25
CA SER A 348 6.34 -15.86 14.24
C SER A 348 4.82 -16.01 14.27
N GLN A 349 4.09 -15.11 13.63
CA GLN A 349 2.62 -15.08 13.61
C GLN A 349 2.03 -15.71 12.33
N ILE A 350 2.87 -16.05 11.34
CA ILE A 350 2.48 -16.65 10.04
C ILE A 350 2.38 -18.21 10.13
#